data_3f95340fa86d28d3ca5d4af40a8449ed
#
_entry.id   3f95340fa86d28d3ca5d4af40a8449ed
#
_cell.length_a   1.000
_cell.length_b   1.000
_cell.length_c   1.000
_cell.angle_alpha   90.00
_cell.angle_beta   90.00
_cell.angle_gamma   90.00
#
_symmetry.space_group_name_H-M   'P 1'
#
loop_
_entity.id
_entity.type
_entity.pdbx_description
1 polymer ?
#
loop_
_entity_poly.entity_id
_entity_poly.type
_entity_poly.pdbx_seq_one_letter_code
_entity_poly.pdbx_strand_id
1 'polypeptide(L)'
;MPFDMLYKKDSNGSVRTWEIRVERIDDDMYHIKTRSGVEGSENMVEPEPQYVTEGRQNRTIEQQAQSEAQSKWLRKIDEGYKLTRASAITEINILPMLAQPFSKAARHVEYPAAGQRKFDGVRCLAMQAEGFPSNIVLLTRKNKEFAGMNSLRSEIALLNLPPSIVLDGELYSDTLTFQRVSGLVRKKPENLSELDLADLELVSYRIYDLINLSNMDMTFASRYRLLQSLLRAVPSSRTPRLRLTRNVRIRNEEDVAAYLALFEEEKLMKGQAAVVSPSNFSELEKDESSIESLIEEAVSEVELEEKDPIQAVQDTVYDEYRVHDQVLQSTYV
;
A
#
# COMPACT_ATOMS: atom_id res chain seq x y z
N MET A 1 9.37 25.99 -22.34
CA MET A 1 10.41 26.10 -21.29
C MET A 1 11.19 24.81 -21.25
N PRO A 2 12.51 24.82 -21.02
CA PRO A 2 13.25 23.58 -20.84
C PRO A 2 12.76 22.85 -19.57
N PHE A 3 12.66 21.54 -19.65
CA PHE A 3 12.39 20.69 -18.49
C PHE A 3 13.72 20.32 -17.83
N ASP A 4 13.76 20.32 -16.52
CA ASP A 4 14.92 19.87 -15.78
C ASP A 4 15.13 18.36 -15.96
N MET A 5 16.40 17.94 -16.02
CA MET A 5 16.77 16.52 -15.99
C MET A 5 16.34 15.93 -14.65
N LEU A 6 15.81 14.73 -14.68
CA LEU A 6 15.37 13.99 -13.51
C LEU A 6 16.32 12.83 -13.18
N TYR A 7 16.48 12.54 -11.90
CA TYR A 7 17.39 11.53 -11.35
C TYR A 7 16.65 10.51 -10.51
N LYS A 8 17.07 9.25 -10.58
CA LYS A 8 16.54 8.17 -9.73
C LYS A 8 17.64 7.17 -9.41
N LYS A 9 17.77 6.80 -8.12
CA LYS A 9 18.61 5.68 -7.71
C LYS A 9 17.84 4.37 -7.98
N ASP A 10 18.45 3.44 -8.67
CA ASP A 10 17.88 2.11 -8.90
C ASP A 10 18.22 1.12 -7.77
N SER A 11 17.71 -0.09 -7.85
CA SER A 11 17.93 -1.13 -6.83
C SER A 11 19.40 -1.59 -6.73
N ASN A 12 20.20 -1.35 -7.78
CA ASN A 12 21.62 -1.70 -7.80
C ASN A 12 22.51 -0.56 -7.28
N GLY A 13 21.90 0.56 -6.83
CA GLY A 13 22.61 1.74 -6.36
C GLY A 13 23.06 2.71 -7.45
N SER A 14 22.89 2.39 -8.73
CA SER A 14 23.23 3.28 -9.84
C SER A 14 22.23 4.41 -9.95
N VAL A 15 22.71 5.60 -10.35
CA VAL A 15 21.83 6.74 -10.61
C VAL A 15 21.41 6.70 -12.08
N ARG A 16 20.11 6.74 -12.32
CA ARG A 16 19.52 6.88 -13.66
C ARG A 16 19.11 8.32 -13.89
N THR A 17 19.26 8.75 -15.13
CA THR A 17 18.78 10.04 -15.60
C THR A 17 17.63 9.87 -16.58
N TRP A 18 16.75 10.85 -16.61
CA TRP A 18 15.68 10.96 -17.58
C TRP A 18 15.46 12.43 -17.96
N GLU A 19 15.43 12.69 -19.25
CA GLU A 19 15.18 14.02 -19.79
C GLU A 19 14.09 14.00 -20.86
N ILE A 20 13.44 15.14 -21.05
CA ILE A 20 12.43 15.36 -22.07
C ILE A 20 12.64 16.71 -22.72
N ARG A 21 12.45 16.76 -24.03
CA ARG A 21 12.59 17.98 -24.82
C ARG A 21 11.43 18.10 -25.80
N VAL A 22 10.99 19.32 -26.03
CA VAL A 22 10.03 19.67 -27.06
C VAL A 22 10.77 20.48 -28.11
N GLU A 23 10.80 20.00 -29.33
CA GLU A 23 11.50 20.63 -30.45
C GLU A 23 10.52 20.85 -31.59
N ARG A 24 10.60 22.03 -32.20
CA ARG A 24 9.82 22.35 -33.39
C ARG A 24 10.50 21.72 -34.61
N ILE A 25 9.72 21.07 -35.45
CA ILE A 25 10.18 20.49 -36.72
C ILE A 25 9.88 21.45 -37.86
N ASP A 26 8.65 21.93 -37.92
CA ASP A 26 8.18 22.89 -38.90
C ASP A 26 7.05 23.79 -38.31
N ASP A 27 6.34 24.51 -39.15
CA ASP A 27 5.29 25.45 -38.69
C ASP A 27 4.11 24.74 -38.04
N ASP A 28 3.80 23.52 -38.44
CA ASP A 28 2.65 22.73 -38.04
C ASP A 28 3.00 21.46 -37.26
N MET A 29 4.26 21.30 -36.84
CA MET A 29 4.71 20.07 -36.20
C MET A 29 5.76 20.29 -35.12
N TYR A 30 5.50 19.70 -33.95
CA TYR A 30 6.46 19.56 -32.86
C TYR A 30 6.69 18.08 -32.56
N HIS A 31 7.85 17.74 -32.04
CA HIS A 31 8.09 16.44 -31.46
C HIS A 31 8.53 16.52 -30.00
N ILE A 32 8.14 15.48 -29.24
CA ILE A 32 8.53 15.29 -27.86
C ILE A 32 9.52 14.13 -27.82
N LYS A 33 10.78 14.43 -27.51
CA LYS A 33 11.85 13.45 -27.36
C LYS A 33 12.09 13.14 -25.89
N THR A 34 12.37 11.89 -25.59
CA THR A 34 12.81 11.47 -24.25
C THR A 34 14.12 10.70 -24.35
N ARG A 35 14.97 10.86 -23.34
CA ARG A 35 16.25 10.14 -23.26
C ARG A 35 16.43 9.65 -21.82
N SER A 36 16.87 8.40 -21.65
CA SER A 36 17.08 7.83 -20.32
C SER A 36 18.20 6.80 -20.32
N GLY A 37 18.86 6.66 -19.17
CA GLY A 37 19.92 5.66 -18.99
C GLY A 37 20.57 5.79 -17.63
N VAL A 38 21.64 5.03 -17.40
CA VAL A 38 22.50 5.19 -16.23
C VAL A 38 23.35 6.44 -16.43
N GLU A 39 23.47 7.27 -15.40
CA GLU A 39 24.29 8.48 -15.42
C GLU A 39 25.73 8.17 -15.83
N GLY A 40 26.24 8.88 -16.85
CA GLY A 40 27.59 8.68 -17.38
C GLY A 40 27.77 7.47 -18.31
N SER A 41 26.69 6.74 -18.60
CA SER A 41 26.75 5.65 -19.59
C SER A 41 26.62 6.18 -21.00
N GLU A 42 27.36 5.56 -21.93
CA GLU A 42 27.17 5.80 -23.37
C GLU A 42 25.89 5.15 -23.91
N ASN A 43 25.39 4.13 -23.24
CA ASN A 43 24.18 3.39 -23.63
C ASN A 43 22.90 4.07 -23.11
N MET A 44 22.56 5.20 -23.72
CA MET A 44 21.30 5.89 -23.45
C MET A 44 20.19 5.37 -24.37
N VAL A 45 18.99 5.22 -23.81
CA VAL A 45 17.80 4.81 -24.57
C VAL A 45 17.07 6.06 -25.03
N GLU A 46 16.88 6.19 -26.32
CA GLU A 46 16.11 7.25 -26.97
C GLU A 46 14.98 6.58 -27.79
N PRO A 47 13.75 6.47 -27.22
CA PRO A 47 12.60 5.96 -27.95
C PRO A 47 12.23 6.86 -29.12
N GLU A 48 11.46 6.31 -30.07
CA GLU A 48 10.86 7.10 -31.14
C GLU A 48 10.14 8.34 -30.59
N PRO A 49 10.35 9.52 -31.20
CA PRO A 49 9.72 10.75 -30.76
C PRO A 49 8.20 10.67 -30.91
N GLN A 50 7.50 11.33 -30.00
CA GLN A 50 6.06 11.55 -30.18
C GLN A 50 5.86 12.84 -30.97
N TYR A 51 5.09 12.77 -32.07
CA TYR A 51 4.76 13.92 -32.88
C TYR A 51 3.45 14.56 -32.42
N VAL A 52 3.40 15.89 -32.44
CA VAL A 52 2.22 16.70 -32.12
C VAL A 52 1.96 17.62 -33.30
N THR A 53 0.85 17.39 -33.99
CA THR A 53 0.44 18.10 -35.21
C THR A 53 -0.86 18.90 -35.04
N GLU A 54 -1.53 18.75 -33.88
CA GLU A 54 -2.79 19.41 -33.61
C GLU A 54 -2.83 19.97 -32.18
N GLY A 55 -3.40 21.13 -32.02
CA GLY A 55 -3.78 21.68 -30.72
C GLY A 55 -5.12 21.12 -30.23
N ARG A 56 -5.31 20.99 -28.92
CA ARG A 56 -6.57 20.57 -28.27
C ARG A 56 -7.02 21.61 -27.26
N GLN A 57 -8.33 21.73 -27.04
CA GLN A 57 -8.89 22.64 -26.06
C GLN A 57 -8.42 24.11 -26.24
N ASN A 58 -8.48 24.64 -27.45
CA ASN A 58 -8.04 25.98 -27.83
C ASN A 58 -6.53 26.27 -27.60
N ARG A 59 -5.69 25.22 -27.52
CA ARG A 59 -4.23 25.37 -27.47
C ARG A 59 -3.64 25.42 -28.86
N THR A 60 -2.56 26.18 -29.02
CA THR A 60 -1.70 26.03 -30.20
C THR A 60 -0.99 24.67 -30.17
N ILE A 61 -0.41 24.26 -31.30
CA ILE A 61 0.35 23.01 -31.42
C ILE A 61 1.52 23.02 -30.44
N GLU A 62 2.24 24.15 -30.29
CA GLU A 62 3.30 24.32 -29.31
C GLU A 62 2.79 24.14 -27.87
N GLN A 63 1.69 24.82 -27.51
CA GLN A 63 1.09 24.70 -26.18
C GLN A 63 0.65 23.27 -25.88
N GLN A 64 0.14 22.54 -26.88
CA GLN A 64 -0.23 21.15 -26.73
C GLN A 64 1.01 20.28 -26.50
N ALA A 65 2.07 20.45 -27.29
CA ALA A 65 3.32 19.72 -27.13
C ALA A 65 3.94 19.96 -25.75
N GLN A 66 3.96 21.21 -25.28
CA GLN A 66 4.45 21.55 -23.93
C GLN A 66 3.60 20.91 -22.83
N SER A 67 2.27 20.93 -22.96
CA SER A 67 1.35 20.32 -22.00
C SER A 67 1.53 18.80 -21.91
N GLU A 68 1.72 18.14 -23.05
CA GLU A 68 1.94 16.69 -23.09
C GLU A 68 3.32 16.32 -22.52
N ALA A 69 4.36 17.09 -22.84
CA ALA A 69 5.68 16.92 -22.28
C ALA A 69 5.67 17.14 -20.75
N GLN A 70 4.98 18.16 -20.26
CA GLN A 70 4.83 18.42 -18.84
C GLN A 70 4.11 17.26 -18.12
N SER A 71 3.08 16.71 -18.74
CA SER A 71 2.37 15.55 -18.19
C SER A 71 3.26 14.32 -18.08
N LYS A 72 4.13 14.08 -19.07
CA LYS A 72 5.12 12.99 -19.03
C LYS A 72 6.18 13.25 -17.96
N TRP A 73 6.64 14.48 -17.84
CA TRP A 73 7.66 14.89 -16.87
C TRP A 73 7.14 14.74 -15.43
N LEU A 74 5.92 15.21 -15.14
CA LEU A 74 5.26 15.04 -13.84
C LEU A 74 5.05 13.55 -13.51
N ARG A 75 4.68 12.73 -14.51
CA ARG A 75 4.56 11.28 -14.33
C ARG A 75 5.88 10.65 -13.89
N LYS A 76 7.01 11.13 -14.41
CA LYS A 76 8.34 10.63 -13.99
C LYS A 76 8.65 11.01 -12.55
N ILE A 77 8.26 12.20 -12.10
CA ILE A 77 8.34 12.58 -10.69
C ILE A 77 7.46 11.64 -9.85
N ASP A 78 6.22 11.37 -10.29
CA ASP A 78 5.31 10.41 -9.62
C ASP A 78 5.88 8.97 -9.62
N GLU A 79 6.77 8.61 -10.56
CA GLU A 79 7.51 7.34 -10.60
C GLU A 79 8.76 7.34 -9.70
N GLY A 80 8.97 8.39 -8.92
CA GLY A 80 10.05 8.51 -7.94
C GLY A 80 11.35 9.12 -8.48
N TYR A 81 11.32 9.75 -9.66
CA TYR A 81 12.43 10.58 -10.10
C TYR A 81 12.46 11.91 -9.34
N LYS A 82 13.65 12.47 -9.13
CA LYS A 82 13.91 13.69 -8.37
C LYS A 82 14.55 14.75 -9.25
N LEU A 83 14.36 16.02 -8.86
CA LEU A 83 14.92 17.18 -9.55
C LEU A 83 16.45 17.27 -9.43
N THR A 84 16.99 16.74 -8.35
CA THR A 84 18.44 16.78 -8.10
C THR A 84 19.01 15.39 -7.88
N ARG A 85 20.26 15.20 -8.30
CA ARG A 85 21.02 13.98 -8.04
C ARG A 85 21.16 13.70 -6.55
N ALA A 86 21.40 14.74 -5.76
CA ALA A 86 21.54 14.61 -4.31
C ALA A 86 20.25 14.05 -3.68
N SER A 87 19.09 14.62 -4.02
CA SER A 87 17.79 14.11 -3.54
C SER A 87 17.53 12.66 -3.95
N ALA A 88 17.94 12.26 -5.14
CA ALA A 88 17.78 10.88 -5.62
C ALA A 88 18.65 9.87 -4.86
N ILE A 89 19.81 10.29 -4.35
CA ILE A 89 20.74 9.42 -3.61
C ILE A 89 20.38 9.33 -2.13
N THR A 90 19.95 10.45 -1.52
CA THR A 90 19.70 10.54 -0.09
C THR A 90 18.32 10.04 0.31
N GLU A 91 17.37 9.97 -0.62
CA GLU A 91 16.02 9.50 -0.29
C GLU A 91 16.03 8.01 0.01
N ILE A 92 15.58 7.67 1.21
CA ILE A 92 15.28 6.28 1.58
C ILE A 92 14.01 5.89 0.82
N ASN A 93 14.17 5.15 -0.26
CA ASN A 93 13.05 4.62 -1.04
C ASN A 93 12.49 3.40 -0.28
N ILE A 94 11.50 3.62 0.57
CA ILE A 94 10.82 2.56 1.28
C ILE A 94 9.89 1.87 0.28
N LEU A 95 10.34 0.73 -0.26
CA LEU A 95 9.52 -0.10 -1.13
C LEU A 95 8.98 -1.27 -0.31
N PRO A 96 7.67 -1.29 -0.04
CA PRO A 96 7.05 -2.41 0.66
C PRO A 96 7.07 -3.66 -0.21
N MET A 97 7.21 -4.83 0.42
CA MET A 97 7.11 -6.12 -0.26
C MET A 97 5.80 -6.23 -1.05
N LEU A 98 5.86 -6.85 -2.21
CA LEU A 98 4.70 -7.12 -3.04
C LEU A 98 4.30 -8.58 -2.90
N ALA A 99 3.04 -8.79 -2.64
CA ALA A 99 2.44 -10.11 -2.68
C ALA A 99 2.53 -10.74 -4.08
N GLN A 100 2.86 -12.03 -4.14
CA GLN A 100 2.85 -12.80 -5.36
C GLN A 100 1.65 -13.79 -5.36
N PRO A 101 1.12 -14.17 -6.54
CA PRO A 101 0.09 -15.18 -6.61
C PRO A 101 0.56 -16.49 -5.96
N PHE A 102 -0.23 -17.06 -5.04
CA PHE A 102 0.11 -18.29 -4.34
C PHE A 102 0.42 -19.44 -5.30
N SER A 103 -0.34 -19.56 -6.40
CA SER A 103 -0.09 -20.56 -7.45
C SER A 103 1.33 -20.55 -8.03
N LYS A 104 2.01 -19.39 -7.98
CA LYS A 104 3.40 -19.26 -8.45
C LYS A 104 4.42 -19.41 -7.34
N ALA A 105 4.06 -19.08 -6.12
CA ALA A 105 4.96 -18.97 -4.97
C ALA A 105 4.82 -20.13 -3.97
N ALA A 106 3.78 -20.98 -4.06
CA ALA A 106 3.49 -22.06 -3.13
C ALA A 106 4.70 -22.94 -2.82
N ARG A 107 5.52 -23.26 -3.82
CA ARG A 107 6.75 -24.07 -3.67
C ARG A 107 7.82 -23.45 -2.78
N HIS A 108 7.72 -22.17 -2.48
CA HIS A 108 8.65 -21.42 -1.63
C HIS A 108 8.08 -21.13 -0.24
N VAL A 109 6.85 -21.58 0.03
CA VAL A 109 6.25 -21.43 1.35
C VAL A 109 6.79 -22.51 2.27
N GLU A 110 7.42 -22.08 3.34
CA GLU A 110 7.82 -22.95 4.43
C GLU A 110 6.75 -22.96 5.50
N TYR A 111 6.39 -24.14 6.01
CA TYR A 111 5.39 -24.31 7.07
C TYR A 111 6.07 -24.60 8.42
N PRO A 112 5.49 -24.14 9.53
CA PRO A 112 4.26 -23.34 9.63
C PRO A 112 4.43 -21.91 9.12
N ALA A 113 3.36 -21.36 8.51
CA ALA A 113 3.29 -20.03 7.96
C ALA A 113 2.17 -19.20 8.61
N ALA A 114 2.15 -17.90 8.41
CA ALA A 114 1.06 -17.04 8.83
C ALA A 114 0.12 -16.73 7.66
N GLY A 115 -1.17 -16.96 7.83
CA GLY A 115 -2.22 -16.50 6.93
C GLY A 115 -2.74 -15.14 7.38
N GLN A 116 -2.89 -14.20 6.46
CA GLN A 116 -3.50 -12.91 6.72
C GLN A 116 -4.58 -12.61 5.67
N ARG A 117 -5.61 -11.88 6.08
CA ARG A 117 -6.56 -11.32 5.14
C ARG A 117 -5.85 -10.30 4.24
N LYS A 118 -6.10 -10.39 2.93
CA LYS A 118 -5.69 -9.37 1.97
C LYS A 118 -6.87 -8.44 1.69
N PHE A 119 -6.78 -7.23 2.18
CA PHE A 119 -7.80 -6.22 1.99
C PHE A 119 -7.77 -5.65 0.56
N ASP A 120 -8.95 -5.33 0.03
CA ASP A 120 -9.11 -4.60 -1.24
C ASP A 120 -9.26 -3.11 -0.92
N GLY A 121 -8.15 -2.47 -0.64
CA GLY A 121 -8.08 -1.08 -0.25
C GLY A 121 -6.95 -0.34 -0.95
N VAL A 122 -6.44 0.69 -0.30
CA VAL A 122 -5.33 1.51 -0.80
C VAL A 122 -4.15 1.36 0.15
N ARG A 123 -3.09 0.68 -0.30
CA ARG A 123 -1.89 0.49 0.52
C ARG A 123 -1.34 1.82 1.02
N CYS A 124 -1.06 1.85 2.30
CA CYS A 124 -0.53 3.01 3.00
C CYS A 124 0.65 2.62 3.86
N LEU A 125 1.74 3.36 3.74
CA LEU A 125 2.85 3.33 4.68
C LEU A 125 2.71 4.54 5.60
N ALA A 126 2.86 4.35 6.90
CA ALA A 126 2.79 5.43 7.87
C ALA A 126 4.07 5.50 8.69
N MET A 127 4.67 6.66 8.78
CA MET A 127 5.91 6.89 9.51
C MET A 127 5.95 8.29 10.13
N GLN A 128 6.83 8.45 11.11
CA GLN A 128 7.13 9.75 11.67
C GLN A 128 7.94 10.59 10.69
N ALA A 129 7.60 11.87 10.53
CA ALA A 129 8.42 12.80 9.77
C ALA A 129 9.74 13.08 10.50
N GLU A 130 10.82 13.19 9.75
CA GLU A 130 12.14 13.47 10.30
C GLU A 130 12.13 14.80 11.10
N GLY A 131 12.64 14.76 12.33
CA GLY A 131 12.71 15.92 13.22
C GLY A 131 11.39 16.37 13.87
N PHE A 132 10.26 15.71 13.57
CA PHE A 132 8.94 16.11 14.08
C PHE A 132 8.14 14.89 14.59
N PRO A 133 8.33 14.50 15.86
CA PRO A 133 7.72 13.29 16.44
C PRO A 133 6.19 13.20 16.35
N SER A 134 5.50 14.33 16.37
CA SER A 134 4.03 14.38 16.25
C SER A 134 3.52 14.47 14.80
N ASN A 135 4.41 14.62 13.83
CA ASN A 135 4.03 14.74 12.43
C ASN A 135 4.14 13.39 11.74
N ILE A 136 3.01 12.79 11.42
CA ILE A 136 2.92 11.51 10.70
C ILE A 136 2.78 11.77 9.21
N VAL A 137 3.62 11.10 8.43
CA VAL A 137 3.55 11.08 6.97
C VAL A 137 2.88 9.78 6.54
N LEU A 138 1.88 9.90 5.67
CA LEU A 138 1.20 8.77 5.04
C LEU A 138 1.61 8.69 3.58
N LEU A 139 2.16 7.56 3.16
CA LEU A 139 2.72 7.37 1.83
C LEU A 139 2.03 6.25 1.07
N THR A 140 1.84 6.45 -0.23
CA THR A 140 1.46 5.37 -1.13
C THR A 140 2.62 4.39 -1.33
N ARG A 141 2.36 3.22 -1.91
CA ARG A 141 3.39 2.25 -2.35
C ARG A 141 4.53 2.86 -3.20
N LYS A 142 4.29 4.01 -3.84
CA LYS A 142 5.27 4.72 -4.66
C LYS A 142 5.85 5.96 -3.96
N ASN A 143 5.77 6.01 -2.64
CA ASN A 143 6.26 7.13 -1.80
C ASN A 143 5.60 8.48 -2.11
N LYS A 144 4.39 8.50 -2.71
CA LYS A 144 3.61 9.72 -2.88
C LYS A 144 2.78 9.95 -1.62
N GLU A 145 2.85 11.14 -1.06
CA GLU A 145 2.12 11.47 0.16
C GLU A 145 0.61 11.59 -0.08
N PHE A 146 -0.18 11.08 0.88
CA PHE A 146 -1.59 11.37 1.01
C PHE A 146 -1.75 12.71 1.73
N ALA A 147 -2.28 13.72 1.06
CA ALA A 147 -2.39 15.08 1.62
C ALA A 147 -3.44 15.21 2.74
N GLY A 148 -4.45 14.35 2.70
CA GLY A 148 -5.56 14.37 3.66
C GLY A 148 -5.35 13.45 4.87
N MET A 149 -6.48 13.03 5.49
CA MET A 149 -6.54 12.04 6.58
C MET A 149 -5.94 12.51 7.92
N ASN A 150 -6.18 13.77 8.27
CA ASN A 150 -5.62 14.38 9.48
C ASN A 150 -6.04 13.66 10.76
N SER A 151 -7.29 13.19 10.86
CA SER A 151 -7.77 12.44 12.02
C SER A 151 -6.99 11.11 12.18
N LEU A 152 -6.75 10.38 11.08
CA LEU A 152 -5.95 9.15 11.12
C LEU A 152 -4.50 9.42 11.51
N ARG A 153 -3.89 10.51 10.98
CA ARG A 153 -2.54 10.93 11.39
C ARG A 153 -2.46 11.21 12.89
N SER A 154 -3.47 11.85 13.46
CA SER A 154 -3.55 12.12 14.89
C SER A 154 -3.62 10.83 15.73
N GLU A 155 -4.36 9.83 15.27
CA GLU A 155 -4.40 8.52 15.95
C GLU A 155 -3.03 7.81 15.88
N ILE A 156 -2.39 7.78 14.70
CA ILE A 156 -1.06 7.17 14.54
C ILE A 156 0.00 7.90 15.40
N ALA A 157 -0.10 9.22 15.53
CA ALA A 157 0.82 10.00 16.36
C ALA A 157 0.79 9.57 17.83
N LEU A 158 -0.35 9.05 18.34
CA LEU A 158 -0.46 8.54 19.71
C LEU A 158 0.39 7.29 19.94
N LEU A 159 0.76 6.56 18.90
CA LEU A 159 1.61 5.38 19.01
C LEU A 159 3.08 5.73 19.32
N ASN A 160 3.47 7.00 19.22
CA ASN A 160 4.85 7.47 19.43
C ASN A 160 5.87 6.60 18.67
N LEU A 161 5.64 6.41 17.36
CA LEU A 161 6.47 5.54 16.54
C LEU A 161 7.95 5.95 16.63
N PRO A 162 8.88 5.01 16.84
CA PRO A 162 10.30 5.29 16.62
C PRO A 162 10.55 5.76 15.18
N PRO A 163 11.52 6.67 14.94
CA PRO A 163 11.81 7.17 13.58
C PRO A 163 12.19 6.08 12.57
N SER A 164 12.68 4.95 13.04
CA SER A 164 13.05 3.80 12.21
C SER A 164 11.87 2.89 11.88
N ILE A 165 10.69 3.12 12.44
CA ILE A 165 9.53 2.25 12.24
C ILE A 165 8.58 2.86 11.22
N VAL A 166 8.25 2.06 10.21
CA VAL A 166 7.24 2.37 9.20
C VAL A 166 6.14 1.32 9.32
N LEU A 167 4.93 1.74 9.63
CA LEU A 167 3.76 0.86 9.59
C LEU A 167 3.38 0.57 8.15
N ASP A 168 3.02 -0.66 7.85
CA ASP A 168 2.56 -1.11 6.54
C ASP A 168 1.16 -1.69 6.66
N GLY A 169 0.23 -1.15 5.89
CA GLY A 169 -1.17 -1.52 6.00
C GLY A 169 -2.00 -1.03 4.82
N GLU A 170 -3.30 -1.18 4.94
CA GLU A 170 -4.28 -0.84 3.93
C GLU A 170 -5.29 0.17 4.47
N LEU A 171 -5.53 1.25 3.75
CA LEU A 171 -6.68 2.13 3.96
C LEU A 171 -7.91 1.44 3.37
N TYR A 172 -8.82 1.05 4.25
CA TYR A 172 -9.94 0.17 3.91
C TYR A 172 -11.21 0.60 4.65
N SER A 173 -12.36 0.29 4.09
CA SER A 173 -13.65 0.47 4.73
C SER A 173 -14.51 -0.77 4.51
N ASP A 174 -15.22 -1.20 5.56
CA ASP A 174 -16.17 -2.32 5.48
C ASP A 174 -17.44 -1.92 4.74
N THR A 175 -17.74 -0.62 4.64
CA THR A 175 -19.01 -0.10 4.07
C THR A 175 -18.83 0.62 2.73
N LEU A 176 -17.65 1.18 2.45
CA LEU A 176 -17.39 1.91 1.22
C LEU A 176 -16.74 1.01 0.17
N THR A 177 -17.06 1.24 -1.10
CA THR A 177 -16.39 0.54 -2.22
C THR A 177 -14.93 0.96 -2.35
N PHE A 178 -14.08 0.08 -2.91
CA PHE A 178 -12.69 0.41 -3.23
C PHE A 178 -12.56 1.72 -4.01
N GLN A 179 -13.40 1.92 -5.03
CA GLN A 179 -13.38 3.14 -5.85
C GLN A 179 -13.64 4.39 -5.01
N ARG A 180 -14.59 4.29 -4.06
CA ARG A 180 -14.89 5.41 -3.16
C ARG A 180 -13.72 5.68 -2.23
N VAL A 181 -13.19 4.68 -1.53
CA VAL A 181 -12.00 4.82 -0.67
C VAL A 181 -10.83 5.39 -1.46
N SER A 182 -10.51 4.81 -2.62
CA SER A 182 -9.41 5.26 -3.48
C SER A 182 -9.57 6.71 -3.96
N GLY A 183 -10.79 7.14 -4.27
CA GLY A 183 -11.10 8.51 -4.64
C GLY A 183 -10.91 9.48 -3.46
N LEU A 184 -11.41 9.12 -2.28
CA LEU A 184 -11.35 9.94 -1.07
C LEU A 184 -9.92 10.20 -0.60
N VAL A 185 -9.14 9.12 -0.38
CA VAL A 185 -7.81 9.22 0.22
C VAL A 185 -6.78 9.95 -0.65
N ARG A 186 -7.07 10.08 -1.97
CA ARG A 186 -6.22 10.81 -2.92
C ARG A 186 -6.63 12.24 -3.17
N LYS A 187 -7.82 12.65 -2.70
CA LYS A 187 -8.27 14.04 -2.80
C LYS A 187 -7.39 14.94 -1.94
N LYS A 188 -7.15 16.14 -2.46
CA LYS A 188 -6.55 17.20 -1.66
C LYS A 188 -7.57 17.73 -0.65
N PRO A 189 -7.13 18.15 0.55
CA PRO A 189 -8.04 18.62 1.61
C PRO A 189 -9.00 19.74 1.15
N GLU A 190 -8.51 20.66 0.31
CA GLU A 190 -9.30 21.77 -0.23
C GLU A 190 -10.42 21.35 -1.19
N ASN A 191 -10.40 20.11 -1.67
CA ASN A 191 -11.40 19.56 -2.61
C ASN A 191 -12.37 18.59 -1.94
N LEU A 192 -12.28 18.40 -0.63
CA LEU A 192 -13.17 17.51 0.12
C LEU A 192 -14.48 18.22 0.42
N SER A 193 -15.62 17.62 0.06
CA SER A 193 -16.94 18.02 0.48
C SER A 193 -17.25 17.53 1.90
N GLU A 194 -18.33 18.02 2.51
CA GLU A 194 -18.81 17.51 3.81
C GLU A 194 -19.10 16.01 3.78
N LEU A 195 -19.68 15.52 2.69
CA LEU A 195 -19.90 14.09 2.48
C LEU A 195 -18.59 13.32 2.39
N ASP A 196 -17.57 13.85 1.71
CA ASP A 196 -16.25 13.23 1.65
C ASP A 196 -15.59 13.16 3.04
N LEU A 197 -15.76 14.17 3.87
CA LEU A 197 -15.25 14.18 5.24
C LEU A 197 -15.95 13.12 6.11
N ALA A 198 -17.28 13.00 5.98
CA ALA A 198 -18.05 11.96 6.68
C ALA A 198 -17.60 10.55 6.24
N ASP A 199 -17.44 10.32 4.95
CA ASP A 199 -16.98 9.03 4.42
C ASP A 199 -15.53 8.71 4.83
N LEU A 200 -14.65 9.71 4.98
CA LEU A 200 -13.28 9.51 5.46
C LEU A 200 -13.24 8.97 6.91
N GLU A 201 -14.23 9.29 7.75
CA GLU A 201 -14.32 8.72 9.10
C GLU A 201 -14.66 7.22 9.10
N LEU A 202 -15.21 6.70 7.98
CA LEU A 202 -15.46 5.27 7.78
C LEU A 202 -14.24 4.50 7.25
N VAL A 203 -13.15 5.21 6.93
CA VAL A 203 -11.91 4.59 6.48
C VAL A 203 -11.03 4.23 7.68
N SER A 204 -10.72 2.95 7.82
CA SER A 204 -9.79 2.41 8.81
C SER A 204 -8.42 2.11 8.21
N TYR A 205 -7.40 2.04 9.03
CA TYR A 205 -6.06 1.60 8.65
C TYR A 205 -5.83 0.19 9.19
N ARG A 206 -5.91 -0.79 8.30
CA ARG A 206 -5.68 -2.21 8.57
C ARG A 206 -4.20 -2.49 8.49
N ILE A 207 -3.52 -2.56 9.62
CA ILE A 207 -2.06 -2.68 9.72
C ILE A 207 -1.71 -4.16 9.80
N TYR A 208 -0.91 -4.65 8.87
CA TYR A 208 -0.57 -6.07 8.78
C TYR A 208 0.94 -6.35 8.95
N ASP A 209 1.79 -5.35 8.82
CA ASP A 209 3.24 -5.49 9.02
C ASP A 209 3.84 -4.14 9.44
N LEU A 210 5.13 -4.15 9.73
CA LEU A 210 5.97 -2.95 9.86
C LEU A 210 7.33 -3.17 9.19
N ILE A 211 7.98 -2.09 8.83
CA ILE A 211 9.36 -2.08 8.35
C ILE A 211 10.20 -1.43 9.43
N ASN A 212 11.27 -2.10 9.86
CA ASN A 212 12.25 -1.53 10.77
C ASN A 212 13.49 -1.12 9.98
N LEU A 213 13.64 0.17 9.70
CA LEU A 213 14.76 0.72 8.92
C LEU A 213 16.13 0.54 9.62
N SER A 214 16.14 0.35 10.94
CA SER A 214 17.36 0.06 11.70
C SER A 214 17.73 -1.43 11.68
N ASN A 215 16.81 -2.31 11.29
CA ASN A 215 17.02 -3.76 11.21
C ASN A 215 16.12 -4.36 10.11
N MET A 216 16.57 -4.27 8.87
CA MET A 216 15.81 -4.76 7.70
C MET A 216 15.70 -6.29 7.66
N ASP A 217 16.58 -7.01 8.36
CA ASP A 217 16.59 -8.49 8.42
C ASP A 217 15.68 -9.03 9.55
N MET A 218 14.91 -8.17 10.20
CA MET A 218 13.98 -8.56 11.24
C MET A 218 12.93 -9.53 10.70
N THR A 219 12.76 -10.68 11.36
CA THR A 219 11.77 -11.70 10.94
C THR A 219 10.35 -11.15 11.04
N PHE A 220 9.44 -11.70 10.24
CA PHE A 220 8.02 -11.31 10.30
C PHE A 220 7.45 -11.49 11.72
N ALA A 221 7.72 -12.61 12.37
CA ALA A 221 7.28 -12.87 13.73
C ALA A 221 7.71 -11.76 14.71
N SER A 222 8.97 -11.33 14.63
CA SER A 222 9.48 -10.25 15.47
C SER A 222 8.89 -8.89 15.13
N ARG A 223 8.66 -8.61 13.83
CA ARG A 223 7.98 -7.39 13.39
C ARG A 223 6.54 -7.35 13.88
N TYR A 224 5.83 -8.46 13.75
CA TYR A 224 4.43 -8.54 14.18
C TYR A 224 4.27 -8.39 15.71
N ARG A 225 5.14 -9.00 16.53
CA ARG A 225 5.16 -8.76 17.99
C ARG A 225 5.43 -7.30 18.35
N LEU A 226 6.38 -6.66 17.66
CA LEU A 226 6.63 -5.23 17.86
C LEU A 226 5.38 -4.41 17.49
N LEU A 227 4.74 -4.73 16.38
CA LEU A 227 3.50 -4.08 15.96
C LEU A 227 2.38 -4.25 16.99
N GLN A 228 2.19 -5.46 17.53
CA GLN A 228 1.24 -5.73 18.62
C GLN A 228 1.53 -4.87 19.85
N SER A 229 2.79 -4.79 20.27
CA SER A 229 3.18 -3.98 21.44
C SER A 229 2.91 -2.49 21.23
N LEU A 230 3.18 -1.96 20.03
CA LEU A 230 2.92 -0.56 19.71
C LEU A 230 1.40 -0.26 19.76
N LEU A 231 0.58 -1.12 19.18
CA LEU A 231 -0.87 -0.91 19.16
C LEU A 231 -1.51 -1.12 20.54
N ARG A 232 -1.04 -2.09 21.34
CA ARG A 232 -1.54 -2.33 22.71
C ARG A 232 -1.15 -1.22 23.69
N ALA A 233 -0.12 -0.43 23.39
CA ALA A 233 0.32 0.69 24.26
C ALA A 233 -0.70 1.84 24.30
N VAL A 234 -1.63 1.90 23.34
CA VAL A 234 -2.67 2.94 23.27
C VAL A 234 -4.05 2.27 23.28
N PRO A 235 -4.96 2.71 24.17
CA PRO A 235 -6.32 2.16 24.20
C PRO A 235 -7.02 2.30 22.84
N SER A 236 -7.70 1.25 22.38
CA SER A 236 -8.40 1.24 21.09
C SER A 236 -9.49 2.31 20.98
N SER A 237 -10.07 2.73 22.12
CA SER A 237 -11.02 3.86 22.18
C SER A 237 -10.40 5.20 21.74
N ARG A 238 -9.07 5.35 21.80
CA ARG A 238 -8.35 6.53 21.34
C ARG A 238 -7.84 6.40 19.90
N THR A 239 -7.82 5.19 19.36
CA THR A 239 -7.35 4.87 18.02
C THR A 239 -8.36 3.98 17.29
N PRO A 240 -9.65 4.39 17.18
CA PRO A 240 -10.73 3.54 16.70
C PRO A 240 -10.56 3.10 15.23
N ARG A 241 -9.74 3.81 14.44
CA ARG A 241 -9.48 3.46 13.04
C ARG A 241 -8.22 2.65 12.82
N LEU A 242 -7.38 2.49 13.84
CA LEU A 242 -6.20 1.62 13.75
C LEU A 242 -6.63 0.19 14.08
N ARG A 243 -6.46 -0.71 13.13
CA ARG A 243 -6.83 -2.12 13.27
C ARG A 243 -5.64 -3.01 12.95
N LEU A 244 -5.24 -3.84 13.90
CA LEU A 244 -4.25 -4.88 13.64
C LEU A 244 -4.89 -5.98 12.79
N THR A 245 -4.26 -6.36 11.70
CA THR A 245 -4.67 -7.53 10.92
C THR A 245 -4.23 -8.78 11.65
N ARG A 246 -5.17 -9.67 11.98
CA ARG A 246 -4.88 -10.94 12.67
C ARG A 246 -4.10 -11.89 11.77
N ASN A 247 -3.27 -12.70 12.39
CA ASN A 247 -2.61 -13.84 11.76
C ASN A 247 -3.31 -15.14 12.13
N VAL A 248 -3.41 -16.03 11.15
CA VAL A 248 -3.87 -17.39 11.34
C VAL A 248 -2.68 -18.32 11.09
N ARG A 249 -2.48 -19.32 11.96
CA ARG A 249 -1.42 -20.31 11.79
C ARG A 249 -1.79 -21.28 10.67
N ILE A 250 -0.94 -21.35 9.67
CA ILE A 250 -1.06 -22.25 8.51
C ILE A 250 0.02 -23.33 8.66
N ARG A 251 -0.38 -24.55 8.96
CA ARG A 251 0.53 -25.68 9.26
C ARG A 251 0.98 -26.43 8.02
N ASN A 252 0.15 -26.41 6.97
CA ASN A 252 0.32 -27.17 5.73
C ASN A 252 -0.59 -26.62 4.61
N GLU A 253 -0.56 -27.24 3.44
CA GLU A 253 -1.40 -26.84 2.30
C GLU A 253 -2.91 -27.07 2.53
N GLU A 254 -3.29 -28.02 3.38
CA GLU A 254 -4.70 -28.25 3.73
C GLU A 254 -5.26 -27.06 4.51
N ASP A 255 -4.48 -26.51 5.46
CA ASP A 255 -4.83 -25.29 6.18
C ASP A 255 -4.94 -24.09 5.24
N VAL A 256 -4.10 -24.00 4.19
CA VAL A 256 -4.26 -22.98 3.16
C VAL A 256 -5.60 -23.11 2.46
N ALA A 257 -5.96 -24.32 2.04
CA ALA A 257 -7.23 -24.57 1.37
C ALA A 257 -8.43 -24.25 2.27
N ALA A 258 -8.36 -24.66 3.55
CA ALA A 258 -9.40 -24.35 4.53
C ALA A 258 -9.51 -22.84 4.79
N TYR A 259 -8.38 -22.15 4.94
CA TYR A 259 -8.36 -20.71 5.14
C TYR A 259 -8.91 -19.95 3.93
N LEU A 260 -8.64 -20.42 2.72
CA LEU A 260 -9.21 -19.84 1.49
C LEU A 260 -10.70 -20.11 1.36
N ALA A 261 -11.17 -21.30 1.75
CA ALA A 261 -12.57 -21.65 1.71
C ALA A 261 -13.44 -20.69 2.55
N LEU A 262 -12.90 -20.14 3.66
CA LEU A 262 -13.60 -19.09 4.44
C LEU A 262 -13.92 -17.84 3.61
N PHE A 263 -13.22 -17.60 2.51
CA PHE A 263 -13.45 -16.46 1.61
C PHE A 263 -14.21 -16.84 0.34
N GLU A 264 -14.38 -18.15 0.05
CA GLU A 264 -15.03 -18.66 -1.17
C GLU A 264 -16.47 -19.12 -0.94
N GLU A 265 -16.80 -19.63 0.26
CA GLU A 265 -18.12 -20.23 0.58
C GLU A 265 -19.26 -19.23 0.51
N GLU A 266 -18.93 -17.94 0.45
CA GLU A 266 -19.94 -16.93 0.19
C GLU A 266 -19.58 -16.12 -1.05
N LYS A 267 -20.41 -16.22 -2.06
CA LYS A 267 -20.44 -15.32 -3.23
C LYS A 267 -20.52 -13.82 -2.85
N LEU A 268 -20.56 -13.50 -1.57
CA LEU A 268 -20.55 -12.17 -0.96
C LEU A 268 -19.17 -11.76 -0.44
N MET A 269 -18.23 -12.71 -0.29
CA MET A 269 -16.89 -12.43 0.22
C MET A 269 -15.87 -12.42 -0.90
N LYS A 270 -15.63 -11.27 -1.36
CA LYS A 270 -14.59 -10.96 -2.32
C LYS A 270 -13.29 -10.74 -1.58
N GLY A 271 -12.37 -11.71 -1.54
CA GLY A 271 -11.13 -11.58 -0.86
C GLY A 271 -9.99 -12.42 -1.28
N GLN A 272 -8.92 -11.95 -0.78
CA GLN A 272 -7.61 -12.51 -1.03
C GLN A 272 -7.02 -12.90 0.33
N ALA A 273 -6.50 -14.11 0.42
CA ALA A 273 -5.66 -14.50 1.55
C ALA A 273 -4.21 -14.22 1.21
N ALA A 274 -3.45 -13.74 2.17
CA ALA A 274 -2.00 -13.66 2.09
C ALA A 274 -1.40 -14.69 3.05
N VAL A 275 -0.44 -15.45 2.57
CA VAL A 275 0.34 -16.38 3.38
C VAL A 275 1.74 -15.81 3.54
N VAL A 276 2.18 -15.66 4.77
CA VAL A 276 3.53 -15.19 5.12
C VAL A 276 4.33 -16.36 5.60
N SER A 277 5.46 -16.65 4.95
CA SER A 277 6.40 -17.69 5.38
C SER A 277 7.46 -17.04 6.28
N PRO A 278 7.46 -17.27 7.59
CA PRO A 278 8.46 -16.73 8.49
C PRO A 278 9.59 -17.71 8.71
N SER A 279 10.79 -17.20 8.75
CA SER A 279 11.98 -17.98 9.07
C SER A 279 12.09 -18.47 10.52
N ASN A 280 11.20 -18.10 11.44
CA ASN A 280 11.20 -18.56 12.85
C ASN A 280 9.80 -18.44 13.46
N PHE A 281 8.94 -19.40 13.19
CA PHE A 281 7.55 -19.41 13.65
C PHE A 281 7.38 -19.92 15.09
N SER A 282 8.34 -20.67 15.63
CA SER A 282 8.30 -21.24 16.99
C SER A 282 8.13 -20.20 18.13
N GLU A 283 8.37 -18.95 17.83
CA GLU A 283 8.26 -17.87 18.79
C GLU A 283 6.88 -17.19 18.85
N LEU A 284 5.95 -17.49 17.92
CA LEU A 284 4.59 -16.91 17.89
C LEU A 284 3.55 -17.76 18.64
N GLU A 285 3.94 -18.87 19.24
CA GLU A 285 3.03 -19.91 19.78
C GLU A 285 2.03 -19.47 20.87
N LYS A 286 2.12 -18.26 21.37
CA LYS A 286 1.26 -17.82 22.51
C LYS A 286 0.09 -16.91 22.14
N ASP A 287 0.03 -16.37 20.92
CA ASP A 287 -0.95 -15.33 20.55
C ASP A 287 -1.68 -15.61 19.22
N GLU A 288 -1.58 -16.82 18.68
CA GLU A 288 -2.21 -17.17 17.40
C GLU A 288 -3.55 -17.82 17.58
N SER A 289 -4.59 -17.24 16.95
CA SER A 289 -5.83 -17.94 16.74
C SER A 289 -5.65 -19.04 15.67
N SER A 290 -6.04 -20.27 15.97
CA SER A 290 -6.23 -21.30 14.94
C SER A 290 -7.50 -20.97 14.15
N ILE A 291 -7.65 -21.60 12.97
CA ILE A 291 -8.93 -21.49 12.22
C ILE A 291 -10.09 -21.94 13.10
N GLU A 292 -9.90 -23.01 13.89
CA GLU A 292 -10.87 -23.51 14.84
C GLU A 292 -11.22 -22.47 15.90
N SER A 293 -10.24 -21.77 16.49
CA SER A 293 -10.50 -20.76 17.51
C SER A 293 -11.18 -19.51 16.95
N LEU A 294 -10.97 -19.14 15.69
CA LEU A 294 -11.72 -18.09 15.03
C LEU A 294 -13.20 -18.46 14.84
N ILE A 295 -13.46 -19.71 14.50
CA ILE A 295 -14.81 -20.24 14.38
C ILE A 295 -15.48 -20.29 15.76
N GLU A 296 -14.78 -20.79 16.80
CA GLU A 296 -15.29 -20.86 18.17
C GLU A 296 -15.55 -19.46 18.76
N GLU A 297 -14.66 -18.48 18.53
CA GLU A 297 -14.82 -17.10 18.96
C GLU A 297 -16.04 -16.46 18.27
N ALA A 298 -16.18 -16.66 16.96
CA ALA A 298 -17.33 -16.20 16.20
C ALA A 298 -18.65 -16.84 16.71
N VAL A 299 -18.64 -18.13 17.03
CA VAL A 299 -19.81 -18.83 17.59
C VAL A 299 -20.14 -18.32 18.99
N SER A 300 -19.14 -18.06 19.84
CA SER A 300 -19.36 -17.59 21.22
C SER A 300 -19.91 -16.15 21.29
N GLU A 301 -19.49 -15.26 20.39
CA GLU A 301 -20.04 -13.91 20.28
C GLU A 301 -21.51 -13.92 19.85
N VAL A 302 -21.89 -14.91 19.03
CA VAL A 302 -23.25 -15.14 18.55
C VAL A 302 -24.22 -15.54 19.65
N GLU A 303 -23.80 -16.41 20.56
CA GLU A 303 -24.65 -16.87 21.70
C GLU A 303 -24.98 -15.73 22.68
N LEU A 304 -24.18 -14.64 22.68
CA LEU A 304 -24.39 -13.45 23.52
C LEU A 304 -25.42 -12.46 22.96
N GLU A 305 -25.72 -12.49 21.64
CA GLU A 305 -26.59 -11.50 20.97
C GLU A 305 -28.01 -12.00 20.59
N GLU A 306 -28.42 -13.24 20.91
CA GLU A 306 -29.73 -13.83 20.53
C GLU A 306 -30.09 -13.78 19.03
N LYS A 307 -29.09 -13.70 18.13
CA LYS A 307 -29.30 -13.79 16.68
C LYS A 307 -29.22 -15.22 16.20
N ASP A 308 -29.80 -15.48 15.02
CA ASP A 308 -29.63 -16.79 14.34
C ASP A 308 -28.13 -17.16 14.30
N PRO A 309 -27.71 -18.29 14.90
CA PRO A 309 -26.30 -18.65 15.03
C PRO A 309 -25.56 -18.66 13.70
N ILE A 310 -26.21 -19.07 12.62
CA ILE A 310 -25.61 -19.11 11.28
C ILE A 310 -25.41 -17.70 10.73
N GLN A 311 -26.42 -16.82 10.88
CA GLN A 311 -26.34 -15.46 10.35
C GLN A 311 -25.32 -14.61 11.12
N ALA A 312 -25.18 -14.79 12.39
CA ALA A 312 -24.27 -14.00 13.21
C ALA A 312 -22.81 -14.51 13.15
N VAL A 313 -22.58 -15.83 12.99
CA VAL A 313 -21.26 -16.36 12.58
C VAL A 313 -20.88 -15.77 11.24
N GLN A 314 -21.83 -15.71 10.31
CA GLN A 314 -21.66 -15.03 9.04
C GLN A 314 -21.30 -13.56 9.28
N ASP A 315 -22.07 -12.78 10.01
CA ASP A 315 -21.84 -11.36 10.25
C ASP A 315 -20.50 -11.08 10.95
N THR A 316 -20.10 -11.87 11.97
CA THR A 316 -18.87 -11.63 12.75
C THR A 316 -17.61 -12.06 12.00
N VAL A 317 -17.62 -13.25 11.38
CA VAL A 317 -16.55 -13.68 10.48
C VAL A 317 -16.50 -12.76 9.27
N TYR A 318 -17.66 -12.26 8.80
CA TYR A 318 -17.78 -11.42 7.62
C TYR A 318 -17.43 -9.96 7.86
N ASP A 319 -17.72 -9.36 8.99
CA ASP A 319 -17.31 -7.99 9.31
C ASP A 319 -15.78 -7.88 9.48
N GLU A 320 -15.09 -8.93 9.95
CA GLU A 320 -13.63 -8.98 9.95
C GLU A 320 -13.03 -9.41 8.60
N TYR A 321 -13.81 -10.09 7.74
CA TYR A 321 -13.32 -10.75 6.51
C TYR A 321 -14.07 -10.39 5.22
N ARG A 322 -14.80 -9.27 5.16
CA ARG A 322 -15.46 -8.78 3.93
C ARG A 322 -14.46 -8.49 2.82
N VAL A 323 -14.70 -9.02 1.62
CA VAL A 323 -13.71 -9.11 0.59
C VAL A 323 -14.28 -8.93 -0.83
N HIS A 324 -13.52 -8.33 -1.74
CA HIS A 324 -13.91 -8.04 -3.14
C HIS A 324 -13.39 -9.04 -4.19
N ASP A 325 -14.12 -9.15 -5.30
CA ASP A 325 -14.29 -10.04 -6.46
C ASP A 325 -13.08 -10.69 -7.18
N GLN A 326 -11.89 -10.78 -6.63
CA GLN A 326 -10.83 -11.57 -7.24
C GLN A 326 -10.02 -12.28 -6.17
N VAL A 327 -10.14 -13.60 -6.11
CA VAL A 327 -9.27 -14.46 -5.33
C VAL A 327 -7.85 -14.39 -5.91
N LEU A 328 -7.01 -13.55 -5.34
CA LEU A 328 -5.57 -13.60 -5.52
C LEU A 328 -4.97 -14.04 -4.20
N GLN A 329 -4.54 -15.27 -4.17
CA GLN A 329 -3.66 -15.80 -3.12
C GLN A 329 -2.29 -15.16 -3.30
N SER A 330 -1.73 -14.66 -2.24
CA SER A 330 -0.41 -14.07 -2.32
C SER A 330 0.46 -14.45 -1.13
N THR A 331 1.68 -14.78 -1.43
CA THR A 331 2.70 -15.12 -0.45
C THR A 331 3.65 -13.95 -0.28
N TYR A 332 3.93 -13.59 0.95
CA TYR A 332 5.06 -12.73 1.29
C TYR A 332 6.27 -13.65 1.54
N VAL A 333 7.22 -13.62 0.64
CA VAL A 333 8.52 -14.30 0.78
C VAL A 333 9.56 -13.29 1.22
#